data_494f699f661999847435a70c10a9a471
#
_entry.id   494f699f661999847435a70c10a9a471
#
_cell.length_a   1.000
_cell.length_b   1.000
_cell.length_c   1.000
_cell.angle_alpha   90.00
_cell.angle_beta   90.00
_cell.angle_gamma   90.00
#
_symmetry.space_group_name_H-M   'P 1'
#
loop_
_entity.id
_entity.type
_entity.pdbx_description
1 polymer ?
#
loop_
_entity_poly.entity_id
_entity_poly.type
_entity_poly.pdbx_seq_one_letter_code
_entity_poly.pdbx_strand_id
1 'polypeptide(L)'
;MASAVMQRVAVLGATGSIGTSALDVIARHPERLSASILAAGSNVDGLLALCRRHRPAHAVIAEPAAYPALRDGLRDAGLPTEAHAGDAALDALVASDACDTVVAAIVGAAGLSSTLAAARAGKRLLLANKESLVLAGELLMQAAREGGARIVPIDSEHNAVFQCLAASRAPADVARITLTASGGPFRGRSRRDLAGVTPAQAVAHPKWSMGPKISVDSATLMNKGLEVIEAH
;
A
#
# COMPACT_ATOMS: atom_id res chain seq x y z
N MET A 1 9.33 -7.77 -31.87
CA MET A 1 9.26 -7.60 -30.41
C MET A 1 7.86 -7.14 -30.09
N ALA A 2 7.08 -7.89 -29.29
CA ALA A 2 5.76 -7.41 -28.86
C ALA A 2 5.96 -6.13 -28.04
N SER A 3 5.30 -5.04 -28.44
CA SER A 3 5.28 -3.80 -27.67
C SER A 3 4.74 -4.12 -26.28
N ALA A 4 5.53 -3.89 -25.24
CA ALA A 4 5.05 -4.10 -23.88
C ALA A 4 3.88 -3.13 -23.65
N VAL A 5 2.70 -3.68 -23.33
CA VAL A 5 1.52 -2.87 -23.02
C VAL A 5 1.83 -2.04 -21.78
N MET A 6 1.64 -0.73 -21.87
CA MET A 6 1.76 0.22 -20.75
C MET A 6 0.84 -0.21 -19.61
N GLN A 7 1.37 -0.45 -18.42
CA GLN A 7 0.56 -0.77 -17.25
C GLN A 7 0.11 0.51 -16.54
N ARG A 8 -1.19 0.64 -16.35
CA ARG A 8 -1.82 1.74 -15.61
C ARG A 8 -1.90 1.37 -14.14
N VAL A 9 -1.23 2.14 -13.31
CA VAL A 9 -1.07 1.84 -11.88
C VAL A 9 -1.88 2.81 -11.04
N ALA A 10 -2.78 2.27 -10.21
CA ALA A 10 -3.40 3.00 -9.12
C ALA A 10 -2.52 2.93 -7.88
N VAL A 11 -2.22 4.08 -7.26
CA VAL A 11 -1.44 4.15 -6.02
C VAL A 11 -2.32 4.66 -4.89
N LEU A 12 -2.76 3.75 -4.03
CA LEU A 12 -3.61 4.03 -2.88
C LEU A 12 -2.74 4.31 -1.67
N GLY A 13 -2.90 5.49 -1.06
CA GLY A 13 -1.96 6.00 -0.05
C GLY A 13 -0.73 6.65 -0.69
N ALA A 14 -0.92 7.37 -1.79
CA ALA A 14 0.14 7.93 -2.63
C ALA A 14 1.10 8.88 -1.90
N THR A 15 0.63 9.58 -0.87
CA THR A 15 1.44 10.50 -0.06
C THR A 15 2.22 9.81 1.08
N GLY A 16 2.01 8.51 1.29
CA GLY A 16 2.76 7.71 2.26
C GLY A 16 4.11 7.22 1.73
N SER A 17 4.92 6.61 2.59
CA SER A 17 6.28 6.14 2.25
C SER A 17 6.28 5.08 1.13
N ILE A 18 5.38 4.11 1.18
CA ILE A 18 5.26 3.08 0.14
C ILE A 18 4.71 3.70 -1.15
N GLY A 19 3.71 4.58 -1.06
CA GLY A 19 3.15 5.26 -2.21
C GLY A 19 4.19 6.09 -2.96
N THR A 20 4.98 6.88 -2.24
CA THR A 20 6.06 7.69 -2.83
C THR A 20 7.16 6.83 -3.44
N SER A 21 7.52 5.70 -2.81
CA SER A 21 8.47 4.74 -3.37
C SER A 21 7.94 4.08 -4.65
N ALA A 22 6.66 3.71 -4.67
CA ALA A 22 6.02 3.17 -5.88
C ALA A 22 6.02 4.19 -7.03
N LEU A 23 5.71 5.45 -6.73
CA LEU A 23 5.72 6.53 -7.70
C LEU A 23 7.13 6.85 -8.24
N ASP A 24 8.17 6.70 -7.42
CA ASP A 24 9.55 6.82 -7.88
C ASP A 24 9.90 5.69 -8.88
N VAL A 25 9.48 4.45 -8.61
CA VAL A 25 9.64 3.34 -9.58
C VAL A 25 8.89 3.62 -10.88
N ILE A 26 7.63 4.09 -10.81
CA ILE A 26 6.85 4.44 -11.99
C ILE A 26 7.57 5.52 -12.82
N ALA A 27 8.10 6.55 -12.16
CA ALA A 27 8.81 7.64 -12.83
C ALA A 27 10.12 7.20 -13.52
N ARG A 28 10.75 6.13 -13.04
CA ARG A 28 11.97 5.56 -13.65
C ARG A 28 11.69 4.64 -14.84
N HIS A 29 10.45 4.20 -15.01
CA HIS A 29 10.05 3.27 -16.07
C HIS A 29 8.84 3.78 -16.87
N PRO A 30 8.90 5.02 -17.42
CA PRO A 30 7.77 5.66 -18.08
C PRO A 30 7.33 4.93 -19.36
N GLU A 31 8.20 4.12 -19.95
CA GLU A 31 7.90 3.30 -21.12
C GLU A 31 7.04 2.06 -20.82
N ARG A 32 6.87 1.73 -19.53
CA ARG A 32 6.17 0.52 -19.07
C ARG A 32 5.05 0.79 -18.08
N LEU A 33 5.19 1.86 -17.28
CA LEU A 33 4.33 2.17 -16.16
C LEU A 33 3.80 3.60 -16.24
N SER A 34 2.54 3.80 -15.92
CA SER A 34 1.94 5.13 -15.73
C SER A 34 1.09 5.16 -14.48
N ALA A 35 1.16 6.24 -13.71
CA ALA A 35 0.24 6.47 -12.60
C ALA A 35 -1.11 6.93 -13.17
N SER A 36 -2.15 6.11 -13.01
CA SER A 36 -3.48 6.43 -13.53
C SER A 36 -4.43 6.96 -12.46
N ILE A 37 -4.33 6.45 -11.23
CA ILE A 37 -5.13 6.88 -10.08
C ILE A 37 -4.18 7.16 -8.92
N LEU A 38 -4.29 8.33 -8.29
CA LEU A 38 -3.61 8.65 -7.04
C LEU A 38 -4.64 8.90 -5.94
N ALA A 39 -4.50 8.21 -4.80
CA ALA A 39 -5.39 8.41 -3.66
C ALA A 39 -4.61 8.81 -2.41
N ALA A 40 -5.15 9.77 -1.65
CA ALA A 40 -4.63 10.19 -0.35
C ALA A 40 -5.76 10.35 0.67
N GLY A 41 -5.44 10.31 1.96
CA GLY A 41 -6.41 10.52 3.05
C GLY A 41 -6.97 11.95 3.07
N SER A 42 -6.23 12.88 3.67
CA SER A 42 -6.59 14.30 3.81
C SER A 42 -5.51 15.27 3.30
N ASN A 43 -4.35 14.76 2.88
CA ASN A 43 -3.22 15.58 2.44
C ASN A 43 -3.40 16.07 1.00
N VAL A 44 -4.18 17.14 0.82
CA VAL A 44 -4.46 17.74 -0.49
C VAL A 44 -3.20 18.29 -1.15
N ASP A 45 -2.37 19.05 -0.42
CA ASP A 45 -1.17 19.67 -0.97
C ASP A 45 -0.18 18.62 -1.50
N GLY A 46 0.04 17.56 -0.71
CA GLY A 46 0.86 16.43 -1.11
C GLY A 46 0.31 15.73 -2.37
N LEU A 47 -1.01 15.52 -2.43
CA LEU A 47 -1.66 14.90 -3.58
C LEU A 47 -1.55 15.80 -4.83
N LEU A 48 -1.77 17.10 -4.71
CA LEU A 48 -1.61 18.06 -5.80
C LEU A 48 -0.16 18.10 -6.34
N ALA A 49 0.83 18.05 -5.45
CA ALA A 49 2.24 17.99 -5.85
C ALA A 49 2.52 16.72 -6.67
N LEU A 50 1.98 15.58 -6.26
CA LEU A 50 2.09 14.31 -6.99
C LEU A 50 1.35 14.36 -8.33
N CYS A 51 0.16 14.97 -8.39
CA CYS A 51 -0.60 15.15 -9.64
C CYS A 51 0.16 16.02 -10.65
N ARG A 52 0.83 17.08 -10.21
CA ARG A 52 1.67 17.90 -11.10
C ARG A 52 2.82 17.09 -11.71
N ARG A 53 3.44 16.20 -10.92
CA ARG A 53 4.58 15.39 -11.34
C ARG A 53 4.18 14.21 -12.24
N HIS A 54 3.14 13.49 -11.88
CA HIS A 54 2.79 12.20 -12.50
C HIS A 54 1.62 12.27 -13.46
N ARG A 55 0.85 13.36 -13.46
CA ARG A 55 -0.30 13.63 -14.34
C ARG A 55 -1.27 12.45 -14.44
N PRO A 56 -1.80 11.94 -13.31
CA PRO A 56 -2.76 10.84 -13.33
C PRO A 56 -4.07 11.27 -14.00
N ALA A 57 -4.85 10.30 -14.48
CA ALA A 57 -6.19 10.56 -14.97
C ALA A 57 -7.14 10.95 -13.82
N HIS A 58 -6.98 10.30 -12.66
CA HIS A 58 -7.86 10.50 -11.50
C HIS A 58 -7.07 10.76 -10.22
N ALA A 59 -7.56 11.67 -9.38
CA ALA A 59 -7.08 11.93 -8.04
C ALA A 59 -8.23 11.80 -7.04
N VAL A 60 -8.04 11.02 -5.97
CA VAL A 60 -9.07 10.75 -4.97
C VAL A 60 -8.58 11.23 -3.60
N ILE A 61 -9.40 12.03 -2.92
CA ILE A 61 -9.21 12.39 -1.52
C ILE A 61 -10.23 11.63 -0.66
N ALA A 62 -9.77 10.87 0.35
CA ALA A 62 -10.70 10.09 1.17
C ALA A 62 -11.62 10.97 2.02
N GLU A 63 -11.10 12.11 2.51
CA GLU A 63 -11.89 13.08 3.29
C GLU A 63 -12.78 13.93 2.37
N PRO A 64 -14.13 13.74 2.38
CA PRO A 64 -15.02 14.47 1.46
C PRO A 64 -14.98 16.00 1.64
N ALA A 65 -14.73 16.49 2.85
CA ALA A 65 -14.64 17.93 3.11
C ALA A 65 -13.43 18.58 2.39
N ALA A 66 -12.42 17.80 2.02
CA ALA A 66 -11.25 18.28 1.29
C ALA A 66 -11.44 18.27 -0.26
N TYR A 67 -12.55 17.74 -0.75
CA TYR A 67 -12.82 17.67 -2.19
C TYR A 67 -12.76 19.03 -2.93
N PRO A 68 -13.39 20.12 -2.42
CA PRO A 68 -13.32 21.41 -3.10
C PRO A 68 -11.89 21.91 -3.27
N ALA A 69 -11.06 21.74 -2.24
CA ALA A 69 -9.65 22.16 -2.30
C ALA A 69 -8.85 21.35 -3.34
N LEU A 70 -9.06 20.03 -3.43
CA LEU A 70 -8.45 19.19 -4.45
C LEU A 70 -8.89 19.61 -5.85
N ARG A 71 -10.21 19.71 -6.10
CA ARG A 71 -10.77 20.08 -7.39
C ARG A 71 -10.23 21.44 -7.87
N ASP A 72 -10.29 22.44 -7.00
CA ASP A 72 -9.90 23.81 -7.34
C ASP A 72 -8.36 23.88 -7.55
N GLY A 73 -7.58 23.19 -6.72
CA GLY A 73 -6.12 23.11 -6.90
C GLY A 73 -5.70 22.41 -8.19
N LEU A 74 -6.41 21.39 -8.67
CA LEU A 74 -6.16 20.74 -9.96
C LEU A 74 -6.50 21.69 -11.13
N ARG A 75 -7.64 22.37 -11.06
CA ARG A 75 -8.06 23.36 -12.05
C ARG A 75 -7.05 24.51 -12.15
N ASP A 76 -6.66 25.08 -11.02
CA ASP A 76 -5.74 26.22 -10.95
C ASP A 76 -4.31 25.86 -11.42
N ALA A 77 -3.95 24.56 -11.28
CA ALA A 77 -2.74 24.00 -11.86
C ALA A 77 -2.83 23.64 -13.34
N GLY A 78 -3.99 23.82 -13.99
CA GLY A 78 -4.22 23.46 -15.40
C GLY A 78 -4.05 21.96 -15.68
N LEU A 79 -4.35 21.10 -14.71
CA LEU A 79 -4.21 19.64 -14.85
C LEU A 79 -5.53 19.03 -15.39
N PRO A 80 -5.47 18.09 -16.35
CA PRO A 80 -6.64 17.37 -16.83
C PRO A 80 -7.12 16.26 -15.88
N THR A 81 -6.48 16.13 -14.73
CA THR A 81 -6.78 15.12 -13.70
C THR A 81 -8.18 15.36 -13.12
N GLU A 82 -9.01 14.34 -13.12
CA GLU A 82 -10.35 14.39 -12.53
C GLU A 82 -10.29 14.18 -11.01
N ALA A 83 -10.94 15.08 -10.26
CA ALA A 83 -11.02 15.03 -8.81
C ALA A 83 -12.19 14.15 -8.34
N HIS A 84 -11.96 13.32 -7.34
CA HIS A 84 -12.96 12.48 -6.68
C HIS A 84 -12.79 12.55 -5.16
N ALA A 85 -13.82 12.13 -4.42
CA ALA A 85 -13.76 12.04 -2.97
C ALA A 85 -14.51 10.83 -2.41
N GLY A 86 -14.01 10.33 -1.28
CA GLY A 86 -14.60 9.25 -0.50
C GLY A 86 -14.30 7.85 -1.01
N ASP A 87 -14.55 6.88 -0.13
CA ASP A 87 -14.19 5.47 -0.37
C ASP A 87 -14.99 4.86 -1.54
N ALA A 88 -16.27 5.20 -1.67
CA ALA A 88 -17.10 4.66 -2.76
C ALA A 88 -16.58 5.06 -4.16
N ALA A 89 -16.08 6.29 -4.31
CA ALA A 89 -15.46 6.73 -5.56
C ALA A 89 -14.14 6.01 -5.83
N LEU A 90 -13.34 5.79 -4.78
CA LEU A 90 -12.09 5.03 -4.89
C LEU A 90 -12.36 3.58 -5.30
N ASP A 91 -13.32 2.91 -4.64
CA ASP A 91 -13.70 1.53 -4.93
C ASP A 91 -14.18 1.36 -6.37
N ALA A 92 -15.02 2.28 -6.85
CA ALA A 92 -15.50 2.28 -8.23
C ALA A 92 -14.36 2.45 -9.25
N LEU A 93 -13.42 3.36 -8.98
CA LEU A 93 -12.28 3.62 -9.86
C LEU A 93 -11.32 2.42 -9.93
N VAL A 94 -10.97 1.80 -8.79
CA VAL A 94 -10.07 0.64 -8.81
C VAL A 94 -10.71 -0.60 -9.43
N ALA A 95 -12.04 -0.70 -9.38
CA ALA A 95 -12.78 -1.77 -10.04
C ALA A 95 -12.93 -1.57 -11.55
N SER A 96 -12.81 -0.33 -12.04
CA SER A 96 -12.99 0.01 -13.47
C SER A 96 -11.75 -0.31 -14.31
N ASP A 97 -11.84 -0.03 -15.61
CA ASP A 97 -10.72 -0.13 -16.55
C ASP A 97 -9.71 1.02 -16.43
N ALA A 98 -9.84 1.91 -15.44
CA ALA A 98 -8.90 3.02 -15.24
C ALA A 98 -7.51 2.55 -14.77
N CYS A 99 -7.37 1.33 -14.25
CA CYS A 99 -6.09 0.75 -13.85
C CYS A 99 -6.01 -0.76 -14.11
N ASP A 100 -4.79 -1.26 -14.25
CA ASP A 100 -4.47 -2.68 -14.42
C ASP A 100 -3.84 -3.25 -13.14
N THR A 101 -3.12 -2.41 -12.41
CA THR A 101 -2.38 -2.75 -11.20
C THR A 101 -2.74 -1.77 -10.08
N VAL A 102 -2.90 -2.27 -8.88
CA VAL A 102 -3.22 -1.49 -7.67
C VAL A 102 -2.14 -1.67 -6.62
N VAL A 103 -1.49 -0.59 -6.20
CA VAL A 103 -0.62 -0.55 -5.02
C VAL A 103 -1.50 -0.21 -3.82
N ALA A 104 -1.83 -1.21 -3.01
CA ALA A 104 -2.67 -1.06 -1.81
C ALA A 104 -1.80 -0.69 -0.60
N ALA A 105 -1.59 0.60 -0.38
CA ALA A 105 -0.74 1.14 0.67
C ALA A 105 -1.48 2.11 1.63
N ILE A 106 -2.81 2.06 1.69
CA ILE A 106 -3.59 2.73 2.73
C ILE A 106 -3.43 1.95 4.04
N VAL A 107 -3.03 2.63 5.10
CA VAL A 107 -2.74 2.02 6.41
C VAL A 107 -4.04 1.66 7.15
N GLY A 108 -4.05 0.51 7.82
CA GLY A 108 -5.14 0.08 8.69
C GLY A 108 -6.40 -0.40 7.96
N ALA A 109 -7.52 -0.47 8.66
CA ALA A 109 -8.79 -0.96 8.16
C ALA A 109 -9.37 -0.14 6.98
N ALA A 110 -9.00 1.14 6.88
CA ALA A 110 -9.46 2.03 5.81
C ALA A 110 -9.07 1.54 4.39
N GLY A 111 -8.01 0.74 4.27
CA GLY A 111 -7.60 0.18 2.98
C GLY A 111 -8.38 -1.08 2.55
N LEU A 112 -9.22 -1.65 3.41
CA LEU A 112 -9.86 -2.94 3.15
C LEU A 112 -10.84 -2.90 1.98
N SER A 113 -11.71 -1.89 1.92
CA SER A 113 -12.76 -1.78 0.89
C SER A 113 -12.17 -1.73 -0.51
N SER A 114 -11.23 -0.81 -0.75
CA SER A 114 -10.58 -0.65 -2.04
C SER A 114 -9.71 -1.86 -2.43
N THR A 115 -9.10 -2.53 -1.43
CA THR A 115 -8.36 -3.78 -1.65
C THR A 115 -9.28 -4.92 -2.11
N LEU A 116 -10.45 -5.08 -1.48
CA LEU A 116 -11.47 -6.04 -1.89
C LEU A 116 -12.05 -5.70 -3.28
N ALA A 117 -12.32 -4.42 -3.56
CA ALA A 117 -12.80 -3.98 -4.86
C ALA A 117 -11.81 -4.32 -5.98
N ALA A 118 -10.51 -4.07 -5.77
CA ALA A 118 -9.45 -4.44 -6.69
C ALA A 118 -9.36 -5.96 -6.90
N ALA A 119 -9.47 -6.75 -5.82
CA ALA A 119 -9.41 -8.21 -5.90
C ALA A 119 -10.59 -8.79 -6.69
N ARG A 120 -11.82 -8.33 -6.42
CA ARG A 120 -13.04 -8.73 -7.16
C ARG A 120 -12.97 -8.38 -8.64
N ALA A 121 -12.33 -7.26 -8.98
CA ALA A 121 -12.16 -6.79 -10.36
C ALA A 121 -10.98 -7.45 -11.09
N GLY A 122 -10.33 -8.45 -10.51
CA GLY A 122 -9.26 -9.20 -11.18
C GLY A 122 -7.96 -8.44 -11.37
N LYS A 123 -7.71 -7.38 -10.59
CA LYS A 123 -6.52 -6.55 -10.74
C LYS A 123 -5.26 -7.25 -10.23
N ARG A 124 -4.10 -6.84 -10.74
CA ARG A 124 -2.84 -7.14 -10.10
C ARG A 124 -2.74 -6.30 -8.83
N LEU A 125 -2.79 -6.93 -7.67
CA LEU A 125 -2.82 -6.28 -6.37
C LEU A 125 -1.45 -6.37 -5.71
N LEU A 126 -0.73 -5.26 -5.62
CA LEU A 126 0.53 -5.12 -4.90
C LEU A 126 0.18 -4.73 -3.45
N LEU A 127 0.15 -5.73 -2.56
CA LEU A 127 -0.40 -5.59 -1.22
C LEU A 127 0.68 -5.18 -0.21
N ALA A 128 0.57 -3.96 0.31
CA ALA A 128 1.32 -3.46 1.46
C ALA A 128 0.47 -3.38 2.73
N ASN A 129 -0.85 -3.27 2.58
CA ASN A 129 -1.81 -3.20 3.68
C ASN A 129 -2.06 -4.60 4.25
N LYS A 130 -1.22 -5.01 5.20
CA LYS A 130 -1.35 -6.32 5.88
C LYS A 130 -2.64 -6.45 6.68
N GLU A 131 -3.18 -5.33 7.17
CA GLU A 131 -4.42 -5.32 7.94
C GLU A 131 -5.61 -5.85 7.14
N SER A 132 -5.60 -5.72 5.82
CA SER A 132 -6.66 -6.29 4.97
C SER A 132 -6.70 -7.82 5.03
N LEU A 133 -5.55 -8.50 5.09
CA LEU A 133 -5.49 -9.96 5.29
C LEU A 133 -5.78 -10.36 6.74
N VAL A 134 -5.32 -9.58 7.71
CA VAL A 134 -5.61 -9.83 9.13
C VAL A 134 -7.12 -9.72 9.43
N LEU A 135 -7.79 -8.72 8.84
CA LEU A 135 -9.22 -8.45 9.07
C LEU A 135 -10.15 -9.36 8.27
N ALA A 136 -9.77 -9.68 7.04
CA ALA A 136 -10.67 -10.33 6.08
C ALA A 136 -9.91 -11.25 5.11
N GLY A 137 -8.91 -11.99 5.59
CA GLY A 137 -8.02 -12.82 4.75
C GLY A 137 -8.77 -13.80 3.87
N GLU A 138 -9.67 -14.60 4.46
CA GLU A 138 -10.48 -15.57 3.71
C GLU A 138 -11.33 -14.89 2.63
N LEU A 139 -11.99 -13.78 2.96
CA LEU A 139 -12.82 -13.02 2.01
C LEU A 139 -11.98 -12.41 0.90
N LEU A 140 -10.80 -11.87 1.22
CA LEU A 140 -9.89 -11.30 0.22
C LEU A 140 -9.33 -12.37 -0.71
N MET A 141 -8.91 -13.51 -0.17
CA MET A 141 -8.41 -14.65 -0.96
C MET A 141 -9.50 -15.27 -1.82
N GLN A 142 -10.74 -15.35 -1.31
CA GLN A 142 -11.88 -15.78 -2.09
C GLN A 142 -12.18 -14.80 -3.24
N ALA A 143 -12.27 -13.51 -2.94
CA ALA A 143 -12.49 -12.46 -3.94
C ALA A 143 -11.41 -12.46 -5.03
N ALA A 144 -10.15 -12.68 -4.65
CA ALA A 144 -9.05 -12.78 -5.60
C ALA A 144 -9.16 -14.00 -6.51
N ARG A 145 -9.55 -15.17 -5.97
CA ARG A 145 -9.77 -16.39 -6.78
C ARG A 145 -10.94 -16.21 -7.76
N GLU A 146 -12.07 -15.72 -7.28
CA GLU A 146 -13.28 -15.51 -8.08
C GLU A 146 -13.09 -14.45 -9.16
N GLY A 147 -12.42 -13.33 -8.82
CA GLY A 147 -12.12 -12.24 -9.76
C GLY A 147 -10.95 -12.51 -10.69
N GLY A 148 -10.15 -13.54 -10.43
CA GLY A 148 -8.91 -13.80 -11.17
C GLY A 148 -7.78 -12.82 -10.83
N ALA A 149 -7.82 -12.16 -9.66
CA ALA A 149 -6.79 -11.23 -9.24
C ALA A 149 -5.49 -11.95 -8.86
N ARG A 150 -4.37 -11.27 -9.10
CA ARG A 150 -3.06 -11.73 -8.67
C ARG A 150 -2.55 -10.87 -7.52
N ILE A 151 -2.54 -11.42 -6.31
CA ILE A 151 -1.97 -10.75 -5.13
C ILE A 151 -0.45 -10.98 -5.13
N VAL A 152 0.30 -9.89 -4.97
CA VAL A 152 1.76 -9.89 -4.80
C VAL A 152 2.07 -9.09 -3.52
N PRO A 153 2.64 -9.71 -2.50
CA PRO A 153 3.00 -8.98 -1.29
C PRO A 153 4.15 -8.01 -1.59
N ILE A 154 4.04 -6.78 -1.10
CA ILE A 154 5.11 -5.77 -1.18
C ILE A 154 5.57 -5.30 0.20
N ASP A 155 4.98 -5.80 1.28
CA ASP A 155 5.60 -5.74 2.61
C ASP A 155 6.91 -6.52 2.59
N SER A 156 7.97 -5.97 3.19
CA SER A 156 9.34 -6.45 2.96
C SER A 156 9.55 -7.92 3.34
N GLU A 157 9.05 -8.34 4.47
CA GLU A 157 9.19 -9.71 4.97
C GLU A 157 8.40 -10.72 4.14
N HIS A 158 7.14 -10.37 3.81
CA HIS A 158 6.30 -11.24 2.96
C HIS A 158 6.80 -11.29 1.52
N ASN A 159 7.32 -10.18 1.00
CA ASN A 159 7.94 -10.17 -0.32
C ASN A 159 9.20 -11.05 -0.36
N ALA A 160 10.02 -11.02 0.69
CA ALA A 160 11.17 -11.90 0.80
C ALA A 160 10.77 -13.38 0.81
N VAL A 161 9.74 -13.75 1.60
CA VAL A 161 9.18 -15.11 1.61
C VAL A 161 8.65 -15.49 0.23
N PHE A 162 7.86 -14.61 -0.40
CA PHE A 162 7.31 -14.82 -1.74
C PHE A 162 8.40 -15.11 -2.79
N GLN A 163 9.50 -14.34 -2.77
CA GLN A 163 10.62 -14.56 -3.68
C GLN A 163 11.36 -15.88 -3.38
N CYS A 164 11.58 -16.21 -2.11
CA CYS A 164 12.21 -17.47 -1.72
C CYS A 164 11.37 -18.69 -2.12
N LEU A 165 10.05 -18.63 -1.91
CA LEU A 165 9.13 -19.70 -2.27
C LEU A 165 8.99 -19.89 -3.78
N ALA A 166 9.17 -18.84 -4.58
CA ALA A 166 9.13 -18.94 -6.04
C ALA A 166 10.23 -19.85 -6.61
N ALA A 167 11.31 -20.10 -5.86
CA ALA A 167 12.37 -21.04 -6.22
C ALA A 167 12.08 -22.49 -5.82
N SER A 168 11.07 -22.73 -4.97
CA SER A 168 10.67 -24.08 -4.52
C SER A 168 9.85 -24.78 -5.60
N ARG A 169 10.07 -26.09 -5.80
CA ARG A 169 9.33 -26.90 -6.77
C ARG A 169 8.02 -27.45 -6.19
N ALA A 170 8.01 -27.69 -4.87
CA ALA A 170 6.84 -28.17 -4.16
C ALA A 170 6.83 -27.62 -2.72
N PRO A 171 5.67 -27.50 -2.06
CA PRO A 171 5.58 -27.13 -0.65
C PRO A 171 6.43 -28.01 0.28
N ALA A 172 6.61 -29.31 -0.05
CA ALA A 172 7.43 -30.24 0.70
C ALA A 172 8.93 -29.91 0.69
N ASP A 173 9.40 -29.07 -0.23
CA ASP A 173 10.80 -28.60 -0.28
C ASP A 173 11.09 -27.56 0.82
N VAL A 174 10.05 -27.04 1.48
CA VAL A 174 10.16 -25.97 2.49
C VAL A 174 10.15 -26.58 3.88
N ALA A 175 11.30 -26.70 4.51
CA ALA A 175 11.42 -27.22 5.87
C ALA A 175 10.97 -26.19 6.94
N ARG A 176 11.18 -24.90 6.68
CA ARG A 176 10.87 -23.82 7.62
C ARG A 176 10.85 -22.46 6.95
N ILE A 177 9.95 -21.59 7.40
CA ILE A 177 9.95 -20.16 7.08
C ILE A 177 10.41 -19.39 8.31
N THR A 178 11.36 -18.47 8.13
CA THR A 178 11.83 -17.58 9.20
C THR A 178 11.54 -16.13 8.81
N LEU A 179 10.61 -15.50 9.51
CA LEU A 179 10.33 -14.07 9.35
C LEU A 179 11.40 -13.26 10.08
N THR A 180 12.05 -12.35 9.34
CA THR A 180 13.00 -11.41 9.91
C THR A 180 12.31 -10.23 10.57
N ALA A 181 13.02 -9.47 11.42
CA ALA A 181 12.53 -8.25 12.03
C ALA A 181 13.70 -7.29 12.27
N SER A 182 13.42 -5.98 12.21
CA SER A 182 14.39 -4.94 12.62
C SER A 182 14.67 -5.00 14.13
N GLY A 183 13.67 -5.44 14.90
CA GLY A 183 13.67 -5.45 16.37
C GLY A 183 13.22 -4.11 16.97
N GLY A 184 12.97 -3.08 16.16
CA GLY A 184 12.50 -1.78 16.60
C GLY A 184 13.50 -1.00 17.47
N PRO A 185 13.09 0.15 18.05
CA PRO A 185 13.94 1.02 18.85
C PRO A 185 14.33 0.43 20.21
N PHE A 186 13.66 -0.63 20.65
CA PHE A 186 13.88 -1.24 21.96
C PHE A 186 14.62 -2.55 21.92
N ARG A 187 15.16 -2.92 20.76
CA ARG A 187 15.97 -4.14 20.60
C ARG A 187 17.12 -4.20 21.61
N GLY A 188 17.21 -5.32 22.34
CA GLY A 188 18.25 -5.56 23.33
C GLY A 188 18.00 -4.94 24.71
N ARG A 189 16.88 -4.23 24.93
CA ARG A 189 16.50 -3.70 26.23
C ARG A 189 15.82 -4.76 27.09
N SER A 190 16.10 -4.75 28.39
CA SER A 190 15.41 -5.60 29.35
C SER A 190 13.99 -5.08 29.63
N ARG A 191 13.12 -5.94 30.18
CA ARG A 191 11.76 -5.54 30.63
C ARG A 191 11.80 -4.38 31.62
N ARG A 192 12.83 -4.31 32.48
CA ARG A 192 13.02 -3.23 33.44
C ARG A 192 13.28 -1.89 32.75
N ASP A 193 14.07 -1.90 31.69
CA ASP A 193 14.42 -0.70 30.92
C ASP A 193 13.22 -0.15 30.11
N LEU A 194 12.21 -1.00 29.88
CA LEU A 194 11.00 -0.62 29.14
C LEU A 194 9.95 0.07 30.01
N ALA A 195 10.08 0.00 31.36
CA ALA A 195 9.05 0.53 32.27
C ALA A 195 8.87 2.06 32.13
N GLY A 196 9.90 2.78 31.70
CA GLY A 196 9.89 4.26 31.58
C GLY A 196 9.91 4.77 30.14
N VAL A 197 9.64 3.92 29.12
CA VAL A 197 9.68 4.38 27.73
C VAL A 197 8.50 5.28 27.38
N THR A 198 8.76 6.27 26.54
CA THR A 198 7.77 7.26 26.11
C THR A 198 7.27 6.96 24.69
N PRO A 199 6.08 7.49 24.32
CA PRO A 199 5.60 7.42 22.93
C PRO A 199 6.60 7.98 21.91
N ALA A 200 7.28 9.09 22.25
CA ALA A 200 8.30 9.67 21.39
C ALA A 200 9.47 8.71 21.10
N GLN A 201 9.88 7.93 22.10
CA GLN A 201 10.90 6.90 21.91
C GLN A 201 10.41 5.72 21.08
N ALA A 202 9.11 5.36 21.21
CA ALA A 202 8.51 4.28 20.42
C ALA A 202 8.43 4.61 18.93
N VAL A 203 8.20 5.86 18.56
CA VAL A 203 8.14 6.27 17.14
C VAL A 203 9.51 6.57 16.53
N ALA A 204 10.58 6.63 17.34
CA ALA A 204 11.96 6.89 16.89
C ALA A 204 12.63 5.59 16.39
N HIS A 205 12.23 5.11 15.20
CA HIS A 205 12.82 3.90 14.63
C HIS A 205 14.28 4.13 14.21
N PRO A 206 15.24 3.23 14.59
CA PRO A 206 16.68 3.48 14.40
C PRO A 206 17.15 3.49 12.95
N LYS A 207 16.37 2.91 12.00
CA LYS A 207 16.78 2.73 10.59
C LYS A 207 15.83 3.37 9.59
N TRP A 208 14.54 3.52 9.93
CA TRP A 208 13.50 3.90 8.98
C TRP A 208 12.72 5.12 9.48
N SER A 209 12.47 6.07 8.58
CA SER A 209 11.48 7.12 8.81
C SER A 209 10.13 6.60 8.33
N MET A 210 9.26 6.25 9.25
CA MET A 210 7.95 5.66 9.00
C MET A 210 6.84 6.45 9.68
N GLY A 211 5.60 6.20 9.29
CA GLY A 211 4.44 6.77 9.97
C GLY A 211 4.35 6.32 11.46
N PRO A 212 3.67 7.10 12.32
CA PRO A 212 3.61 6.81 13.76
C PRO A 212 3.07 5.40 14.08
N LYS A 213 2.01 4.97 13.40
CA LYS A 213 1.38 3.64 13.64
C LYS A 213 2.36 2.50 13.45
N ILE A 214 3.00 2.41 12.29
CA ILE A 214 3.93 1.31 11.97
C ILE A 214 5.20 1.38 12.83
N SER A 215 5.63 2.58 13.26
CA SER A 215 6.76 2.74 14.17
C SER A 215 6.45 2.17 15.56
N VAL A 216 5.25 2.40 16.09
CA VAL A 216 4.78 1.80 17.35
C VAL A 216 4.63 0.29 17.20
N ASP A 217 4.07 -0.21 16.10
CA ASP A 217 3.94 -1.64 15.82
C ASP A 217 5.32 -2.32 15.76
N SER A 218 6.33 -1.66 15.20
CA SER A 218 7.71 -2.15 15.20
C SER A 218 8.31 -2.16 16.62
N ALA A 219 8.09 -1.08 17.40
CA ALA A 219 8.60 -0.96 18.76
C ALA A 219 8.04 -2.02 19.71
N THR A 220 6.79 -2.41 19.51
CA THR A 220 6.06 -3.41 20.32
C THR A 220 6.14 -4.83 19.77
N LEU A 221 6.74 -5.03 18.61
CA LEU A 221 6.71 -6.26 17.80
C LEU A 221 5.30 -6.65 17.32
N MET A 222 4.30 -5.79 17.48
CA MET A 222 2.96 -6.01 16.94
C MET A 222 2.99 -6.14 15.40
N ASN A 223 3.87 -5.38 14.74
CA ASN A 223 4.09 -5.55 13.29
C ASN A 223 4.38 -7.00 12.92
N LYS A 224 5.25 -7.66 13.70
CA LYS A 224 5.58 -9.07 13.46
C LYS A 224 4.41 -10.00 13.80
N GLY A 225 3.62 -9.68 14.82
CA GLY A 225 2.37 -10.39 15.12
C GLY A 225 1.37 -10.31 13.97
N LEU A 226 1.16 -9.13 13.40
CA LEU A 226 0.29 -8.95 12.23
C LEU A 226 0.78 -9.75 11.02
N GLU A 227 2.09 -9.77 10.78
CA GLU A 227 2.68 -10.52 9.67
C GLU A 227 2.55 -12.04 9.84
N VAL A 228 2.62 -12.57 11.06
CA VAL A 228 2.36 -14.00 11.31
C VAL A 228 0.90 -14.34 11.02
N ILE A 229 -0.04 -13.48 11.43
CA ILE A 229 -1.48 -13.66 11.14
C ILE A 229 -1.75 -13.57 9.64
N GLU A 230 -1.11 -12.61 8.96
CA GLU A 230 -1.24 -12.43 7.51
C GLU A 230 -0.77 -13.65 6.72
N ALA A 231 0.30 -14.31 7.21
CA ALA A 231 0.90 -15.46 6.53
C ALA A 231 0.15 -16.79 6.76
N HIS A 232 -0.68 -16.87 7.79
CA HIS A 232 -1.46 -18.05 8.15
C HIS A 232 -2.72 -18.15 7.31
#